data_5e0d958aba42c257ee547c46bd0284b2
#
_entry.id   5e0d958aba42c257ee547c46bd0284b2
#
_cell.length_a   1.000
_cell.length_b   1.000
_cell.length_c   1.000
_cell.angle_alpha   90.00
_cell.angle_beta   90.00
_cell.angle_gamma   90.00
#
_symmetry.space_group_name_H-M   'P 1'
#
loop_
_entity.id
_entity.type
_entity.pdbx_description
1 polymer ?
#
loop_
_entity_poly.entity_id
_entity_poly.type
_entity_poly.pdbx_seq_one_letter_code
_entity_poly.pdbx_strand_id
1 'polypeptide(L)'
;MTKYLYGASVQGIQQFIFQTNELKDIVGASELVESICTELFKKVVGQRWKEANQVISAAGNVKYIFEDRAECEEVVRNFPREVMTNAPGVTISQAVVELGNDFVKSVNELEGKLRSQRNKPCKSITVGRLGISRSPQTGLPITKPDEENEKEYDASTYAKRKHNKVIKLCQKSFGEKVYLKSSSIPFDVAKMTGKNDWIAIIHADGNGLGQVVQKIGHNIEDFKQFSKELNNATIAAANDAFRKVSPEHGWEQTIPIRPIVLGGDDMTVIIRGELAIEYVTEFMKKFEQHSSEGNLRPILEKAGMKRLTACAGVAFIKSSYPFYYGYALAEQLCKYAKKTEPHTSTSSLIFHKVQDSFINNYEDIVQRELKTSEGSSFCFGPYYLNEGEQPNGYYMIEKLYSLCQKLGEDKNEGIKTGIRQWLTLMHEDEAKAVQRLKRLKTLNEDKDSISIIEALTNGRKGTENVQAFPAYDVLTYHTILNQKTKEK
;
A
#
# COMPACT_ATOMS: atom_id res chain seq x y z
N MET A 1 22.86 -35.95 2.29
CA MET A 1 22.23 -35.47 3.55
C MET A 1 20.91 -34.82 3.20
N THR A 2 19.85 -35.14 3.93
CA THR A 2 18.54 -34.54 3.72
C THR A 2 18.57 -33.08 4.18
N LYS A 3 18.17 -32.14 3.31
CA LYS A 3 18.03 -30.72 3.66
C LYS A 3 16.57 -30.43 4.01
N TYR A 4 16.35 -29.39 4.81
CA TYR A 4 15.04 -29.01 5.29
C TYR A 4 14.74 -27.58 4.88
N LEU A 5 13.59 -27.36 4.22
CA LEU A 5 13.08 -26.04 3.93
C LEU A 5 12.14 -25.60 5.05
N TYR A 6 12.57 -24.64 5.83
CA TYR A 6 11.81 -23.99 6.88
C TYR A 6 11.08 -22.78 6.31
N GLY A 7 9.86 -22.57 6.71
CA GLY A 7 9.09 -21.36 6.42
C GLY A 7 8.39 -20.84 7.65
N ALA A 8 8.38 -19.51 7.80
CA ALA A 8 7.60 -18.81 8.80
C ALA A 8 6.93 -17.58 8.19
N SER A 9 5.72 -17.28 8.65
CA SER A 9 4.93 -16.13 8.19
C SER A 9 4.24 -15.48 9.37
N VAL A 10 4.43 -14.18 9.52
CA VAL A 10 3.69 -13.34 10.46
C VAL A 10 2.25 -13.24 10.01
N GLN A 11 1.32 -13.41 10.94
CA GLN A 11 -0.11 -13.36 10.67
C GLN A 11 -0.72 -12.06 11.20
N GLY A 12 -1.75 -11.57 10.49
CA GLY A 12 -2.48 -10.37 10.92
C GLY A 12 -1.61 -9.12 10.99
N ILE A 13 -0.61 -9.01 10.11
CA ILE A 13 0.33 -7.86 10.07
C ILE A 13 -0.43 -6.54 10.08
N GLN A 14 -1.43 -6.41 9.22
CA GLN A 14 -2.24 -5.21 9.09
C GLN A 14 -3.00 -4.89 10.37
N GLN A 15 -3.65 -5.91 10.97
CA GLN A 15 -4.34 -5.75 12.24
C GLN A 15 -3.39 -5.36 13.35
N PHE A 16 -2.17 -5.92 13.38
CA PHE A 16 -1.17 -5.57 14.37
C PHE A 16 -0.66 -4.13 14.18
N ILE A 17 -0.36 -3.73 12.95
CA ILE A 17 0.16 -2.40 12.64
C ILE A 17 -0.89 -1.32 12.90
N PHE A 18 -2.10 -1.49 12.38
CA PHE A 18 -3.18 -0.49 12.42
C PHE A 18 -4.17 -0.67 13.58
N GLN A 19 -3.80 -1.42 14.62
CA GLN A 19 -4.61 -1.58 15.84
C GLN A 19 -4.86 -0.26 16.59
N THR A 20 -4.12 0.77 16.28
CA THR A 20 -4.11 2.09 16.93
C THR A 20 -4.14 3.20 15.88
N ASN A 21 -4.62 4.39 16.28
CA ASN A 21 -4.56 5.58 15.44
C ASN A 21 -3.32 6.47 15.73
N GLU A 22 -2.47 6.06 16.68
CA GLU A 22 -1.25 6.77 16.99
C GLU A 22 -0.15 6.43 15.98
N LEU A 23 0.28 7.39 15.18
CA LEU A 23 1.31 7.17 14.15
C LEU A 23 2.58 6.54 14.70
N LYS A 24 3.02 6.95 15.89
CA LYS A 24 4.20 6.39 16.56
C LYS A 24 4.08 4.88 16.87
N ASP A 25 2.86 4.41 17.17
CA ASP A 25 2.61 3.01 17.46
C ASP A 25 2.54 2.20 16.15
N ILE A 26 1.93 2.78 15.09
CA ILE A 26 1.89 2.21 13.74
C ILE A 26 3.31 1.99 13.22
N VAL A 27 4.14 3.02 13.33
CA VAL A 27 5.53 2.97 12.89
C VAL A 27 6.33 1.94 13.66
N GLY A 28 6.23 1.94 14.99
CA GLY A 28 6.93 0.95 15.81
C GLY A 28 6.48 -0.47 15.53
N ALA A 29 5.19 -0.68 15.23
CA ALA A 29 4.67 -1.97 14.80
C ALA A 29 5.26 -2.43 13.47
N SER A 30 5.39 -1.51 12.52
CA SER A 30 5.97 -1.76 11.20
C SER A 30 7.45 -2.14 11.28
N GLU A 31 8.26 -1.36 12.00
CA GLU A 31 9.67 -1.66 12.24
C GLU A 31 9.86 -2.99 12.99
N LEU A 32 8.94 -3.30 13.91
CA LEU A 32 8.95 -4.55 14.66
C LEU A 32 8.68 -5.75 13.74
N VAL A 33 7.68 -5.66 12.85
CA VAL A 33 7.37 -6.72 11.86
C VAL A 33 8.55 -6.95 10.93
N GLU A 34 9.19 -5.88 10.43
CA GLU A 34 10.39 -5.99 9.58
C GLU A 34 11.54 -6.68 10.36
N SER A 35 11.76 -6.29 11.61
CA SER A 35 12.81 -6.86 12.45
C SER A 35 12.64 -8.34 12.75
N ILE A 36 11.39 -8.84 12.86
CA ILE A 36 11.10 -10.26 13.10
C ILE A 36 11.71 -11.14 12.02
N CYS A 37 11.50 -10.77 10.76
CA CYS A 37 11.93 -11.58 9.62
C CYS A 37 13.41 -11.44 9.29
N THR A 38 14.00 -10.32 9.66
CA THR A 38 15.39 -10.00 9.37
C THR A 38 16.29 -10.32 10.57
N GLU A 39 16.35 -9.44 11.54
CA GLU A 39 17.32 -9.49 12.64
C GLU A 39 17.01 -10.57 13.67
N LEU A 40 15.73 -10.69 14.06
CA LEU A 40 15.35 -11.64 15.10
C LEU A 40 15.53 -13.07 14.61
N PHE A 41 15.13 -13.37 13.38
CA PHE A 41 15.34 -14.69 12.79
C PHE A 41 16.84 -15.03 12.70
N LYS A 42 17.66 -14.09 12.18
CA LYS A 42 19.11 -14.24 12.11
C LYS A 42 19.75 -14.45 13.49
N LYS A 43 19.28 -13.71 14.51
CA LYS A 43 19.71 -13.89 15.90
C LYS A 43 19.40 -15.31 16.43
N VAL A 44 18.22 -15.83 16.12
CA VAL A 44 17.82 -17.18 16.57
C VAL A 44 18.63 -18.28 15.90
N VAL A 45 18.93 -18.14 14.60
CA VAL A 45 19.85 -19.07 13.89
C VAL A 45 21.28 -18.95 14.45
N GLY A 46 21.70 -17.74 14.88
CA GLY A 46 22.96 -17.48 15.53
C GLY A 46 24.18 -17.66 14.62
N GLN A 47 25.26 -18.25 15.16
CA GLN A 47 26.53 -18.44 14.42
C GLN A 47 26.42 -19.38 13.22
N ARG A 48 25.35 -20.17 13.14
CA ARG A 48 25.07 -21.09 12.03
C ARG A 48 24.43 -20.40 10.83
N TRP A 49 24.14 -19.10 10.93
CA TRP A 49 23.57 -18.32 9.85
C TRP A 49 24.47 -18.32 8.62
N LYS A 50 23.90 -18.71 7.47
CA LYS A 50 24.54 -18.64 6.15
C LYS A 50 23.63 -17.87 5.22
N GLU A 51 24.12 -16.78 4.64
CA GLU A 51 23.33 -15.98 3.69
C GLU A 51 22.90 -16.80 2.46
N ALA A 52 23.75 -17.74 2.00
CA ALA A 52 23.43 -18.64 0.92
C ALA A 52 22.21 -19.55 1.18
N ASN A 53 21.86 -19.79 2.43
CA ASN A 53 20.71 -20.60 2.83
C ASN A 53 19.41 -19.79 2.96
N GLN A 54 19.50 -18.46 2.95
CA GLN A 54 18.32 -17.58 2.95
C GLN A 54 17.65 -17.64 1.58
N VAL A 55 16.34 -17.86 1.59
CA VAL A 55 15.48 -17.88 0.39
C VAL A 55 14.61 -16.64 0.33
N ILE A 56 13.93 -16.32 1.44
CA ILE A 56 13.11 -15.11 1.61
C ILE A 56 13.34 -14.58 3.03
N SER A 57 13.41 -13.25 3.16
CA SER A 57 13.45 -12.55 4.44
C SER A 57 12.92 -11.12 4.23
N ALA A 58 11.61 -10.99 4.06
CA ALA A 58 10.95 -9.71 3.83
C ALA A 58 9.45 -9.78 4.13
N ALA A 59 8.84 -8.61 4.39
CA ALA A 59 7.39 -8.42 4.50
C ALA A 59 6.69 -9.45 5.42
N GLY A 60 7.28 -9.75 6.55
CA GLY A 60 6.70 -10.72 7.50
C GLY A 60 6.92 -12.19 7.13
N ASN A 61 7.70 -12.50 6.10
CA ASN A 61 7.94 -13.87 5.64
C ASN A 61 9.41 -14.25 5.74
N VAL A 62 9.67 -15.50 6.17
CA VAL A 62 10.99 -16.12 6.20
C VAL A 62 10.92 -17.45 5.49
N LYS A 63 11.87 -17.72 4.59
CA LYS A 63 12.17 -19.06 4.10
C LYS A 63 13.68 -19.28 4.16
N TYR A 64 14.09 -20.38 4.79
CA TYR A 64 15.49 -20.70 5.04
C TYR A 64 15.75 -22.19 4.90
N ILE A 65 16.92 -22.56 4.37
CA ILE A 65 17.30 -23.97 4.17
C ILE A 65 18.27 -24.39 5.27
N PHE A 66 17.89 -25.43 6.01
CA PHE A 66 18.77 -26.06 6.99
C PHE A 66 19.40 -27.33 6.39
N GLU A 67 20.68 -27.53 6.66
CA GLU A 67 21.43 -28.72 6.26
C GLU A 67 21.39 -29.80 7.37
N ASP A 68 21.07 -29.40 8.60
CA ASP A 68 20.96 -30.29 9.76
C ASP A 68 19.53 -30.21 10.35
N ARG A 69 19.01 -31.37 10.71
CA ARG A 69 17.67 -31.51 11.32
C ARG A 69 17.61 -30.88 12.71
N ALA A 70 18.64 -31.10 13.54
CA ALA A 70 18.66 -30.60 14.91
C ALA A 70 18.67 -29.06 14.95
N GLU A 71 19.42 -28.43 14.03
CA GLU A 71 19.40 -26.97 13.87
C GLU A 71 18.03 -26.45 13.48
N CYS A 72 17.34 -27.12 12.55
CA CYS A 72 15.99 -26.77 12.16
C CYS A 72 15.01 -26.91 13.33
N GLU A 73 15.07 -28.00 14.08
CA GLU A 73 14.21 -28.24 15.24
C GLU A 73 14.43 -27.21 16.35
N GLU A 74 15.66 -26.76 16.56
CA GLU A 74 16.00 -25.70 17.50
C GLU A 74 15.34 -24.38 17.12
N VAL A 75 15.40 -24.00 15.84
CA VAL A 75 14.75 -22.79 15.34
C VAL A 75 13.24 -22.90 15.43
N VAL A 76 12.65 -24.04 15.08
CA VAL A 76 11.20 -24.31 15.21
C VAL A 76 10.71 -24.08 16.65
N ARG A 77 11.51 -24.43 17.65
CA ARG A 77 11.15 -24.26 19.08
C ARG A 77 11.38 -22.81 19.56
N ASN A 78 12.48 -22.20 19.17
CA ASN A 78 12.92 -20.94 19.75
C ASN A 78 12.37 -19.71 19.03
N PHE A 79 12.21 -19.76 17.70
CA PHE A 79 11.80 -18.58 16.94
C PHE A 79 10.41 -18.04 17.32
N PRO A 80 9.35 -18.87 17.43
CA PRO A 80 8.05 -18.37 17.89
C PRO A 80 8.10 -17.78 19.30
N ARG A 81 8.90 -18.38 20.20
CA ARG A 81 9.07 -17.88 21.56
C ARG A 81 9.72 -16.49 21.56
N GLU A 82 10.78 -16.30 20.78
CA GLU A 82 11.44 -15.00 20.63
C GLU A 82 10.49 -13.96 20.00
N VAL A 83 9.68 -14.36 19.01
CA VAL A 83 8.65 -13.48 18.45
C VAL A 83 7.64 -13.05 19.49
N MET A 84 7.09 -13.98 20.26
CA MET A 84 6.11 -13.67 21.33
C MET A 84 6.70 -12.76 22.41
N THR A 85 7.98 -12.90 22.72
CA THR A 85 8.68 -12.09 23.73
C THR A 85 8.94 -10.68 23.23
N ASN A 86 9.39 -10.53 21.97
CA ASN A 86 9.80 -9.24 21.42
C ASN A 86 8.63 -8.47 20.78
N ALA A 87 7.63 -9.18 20.25
CA ALA A 87 6.47 -8.61 19.57
C ALA A 87 5.16 -9.20 20.12
N PRO A 88 4.79 -8.94 21.40
CA PRO A 88 3.55 -9.43 21.96
C PRO A 88 2.35 -8.97 21.14
N GLY A 89 1.44 -9.89 20.85
CA GLY A 89 0.26 -9.66 19.99
C GLY A 89 0.46 -10.04 18.53
N VAL A 90 1.68 -10.37 18.11
CA VAL A 90 1.97 -10.95 16.79
C VAL A 90 1.74 -12.47 16.85
N THR A 91 1.05 -12.98 15.84
CA THR A 91 0.93 -14.43 15.62
C THR A 91 1.83 -14.86 14.48
N ILE A 92 2.55 -15.97 14.65
CA ILE A 92 3.40 -16.54 13.62
C ILE A 92 2.97 -17.97 13.29
N SER A 93 2.89 -18.28 12.01
CA SER A 93 2.74 -19.64 11.49
C SER A 93 4.08 -20.13 10.98
N GLN A 94 4.43 -21.36 11.25
CA GLN A 94 5.67 -21.98 10.78
C GLN A 94 5.45 -23.39 10.30
N ALA A 95 6.24 -23.83 9.35
CA ALA A 95 6.24 -25.19 8.82
C ALA A 95 7.62 -25.59 8.33
N VAL A 96 7.82 -26.91 8.23
CA VAL A 96 9.04 -27.53 7.68
C VAL A 96 8.66 -28.61 6.70
N VAL A 97 9.40 -28.69 5.61
CA VAL A 97 9.35 -29.80 4.65
C VAL A 97 10.76 -30.30 4.33
N GLU A 98 10.89 -31.55 3.93
CA GLU A 98 12.14 -32.03 3.37
C GLU A 98 12.34 -31.40 1.99
N LEU A 99 13.54 -30.91 1.74
CA LEU A 99 13.89 -30.33 0.44
C LEU A 99 14.18 -31.43 -0.55
N GLY A 100 13.22 -31.67 -1.44
CA GLY A 100 13.37 -32.64 -2.54
C GLY A 100 14.14 -32.05 -3.73
N ASN A 101 14.32 -32.88 -4.76
CA ASN A 101 14.96 -32.47 -6.01
C ASN A 101 14.13 -31.43 -6.79
N ASP A 102 12.82 -31.41 -6.60
CA ASP A 102 11.90 -30.43 -7.14
C ASP A 102 11.61 -29.35 -6.09
N PHE A 103 12.24 -28.20 -6.28
CA PHE A 103 12.11 -27.07 -5.36
C PHE A 103 10.69 -26.48 -5.34
N VAL A 104 10.02 -26.39 -6.51
CA VAL A 104 8.63 -25.87 -6.59
C VAL A 104 7.69 -26.75 -5.77
N LYS A 105 7.84 -28.06 -5.90
CA LYS A 105 7.02 -29.00 -5.14
C LYS A 105 7.24 -28.82 -3.63
N SER A 106 8.49 -28.66 -3.19
CA SER A 106 8.82 -28.41 -1.79
C SER A 106 8.26 -27.08 -1.28
N VAL A 107 8.34 -26.01 -2.10
CA VAL A 107 7.75 -24.71 -1.75
C VAL A 107 6.22 -24.79 -1.67
N ASN A 108 5.58 -25.44 -2.64
CA ASN A 108 4.11 -25.60 -2.64
C ASN A 108 3.63 -26.44 -1.45
N GLU A 109 4.35 -27.49 -1.07
CA GLU A 109 4.07 -28.27 0.13
C GLU A 109 4.23 -27.43 1.39
N LEU A 110 5.31 -26.63 1.48
CA LEU A 110 5.54 -25.71 2.59
C LEU A 110 4.41 -24.67 2.71
N GLU A 111 4.01 -24.04 1.61
CA GLU A 111 2.89 -23.08 1.60
C GLU A 111 1.56 -23.74 1.98
N GLY A 112 1.31 -24.96 1.53
CA GLY A 112 0.14 -25.74 1.95
C GLY A 112 0.12 -25.99 3.46
N LYS A 113 1.26 -26.35 4.06
CA LYS A 113 1.40 -26.53 5.50
C LYS A 113 1.24 -25.21 6.26
N LEU A 114 1.84 -24.12 5.78
CA LEU A 114 1.68 -22.78 6.36
C LEU A 114 0.21 -22.34 6.33
N ARG A 115 -0.50 -22.56 5.22
CA ARG A 115 -1.93 -22.27 5.08
C ARG A 115 -2.77 -23.09 6.08
N SER A 116 -2.45 -24.37 6.25
CA SER A 116 -3.11 -25.22 7.24
C SER A 116 -2.89 -24.73 8.67
N GLN A 117 -1.68 -24.24 8.97
CA GLN A 117 -1.37 -23.66 10.29
C GLN A 117 -2.15 -22.36 10.54
N ARG A 118 -2.31 -21.50 9.54
CA ARG A 118 -3.14 -20.28 9.65
C ARG A 118 -4.57 -20.57 10.05
N ASN A 119 -5.13 -21.67 9.51
CA ASN A 119 -6.51 -22.10 9.78
C ASN A 119 -6.67 -22.85 11.13
N LYS A 120 -5.57 -23.05 11.87
CA LYS A 120 -5.57 -23.64 13.20
C LYS A 120 -5.05 -22.63 14.23
N PRO A 121 -5.80 -21.55 14.53
CA PRO A 121 -5.35 -20.57 15.52
C PRO A 121 -5.19 -21.24 16.88
N CYS A 122 -4.11 -20.90 17.57
CA CYS A 122 -3.93 -21.32 18.95
C CYS A 122 -5.10 -20.81 19.79
N LYS A 123 -5.71 -21.68 20.58
CA LYS A 123 -6.72 -21.27 21.57
C LYS A 123 -6.03 -20.36 22.60
N SER A 124 -6.42 -19.10 22.65
CA SER A 124 -5.98 -18.22 23.73
C SER A 124 -6.64 -18.66 25.03
N ILE A 125 -5.85 -18.81 26.07
CA ILE A 125 -6.38 -18.99 27.43
C ILE A 125 -6.87 -17.62 27.89
N THR A 126 -8.17 -17.42 27.84
CA THR A 126 -8.79 -16.21 28.40
C THR A 126 -8.90 -16.40 29.89
N VAL A 127 -7.96 -15.92 30.65
CA VAL A 127 -8.08 -15.86 32.11
C VAL A 127 -8.96 -14.66 32.44
N GLY A 128 -10.17 -14.90 32.91
CA GLY A 128 -11.05 -13.86 33.45
C GLY A 128 -10.40 -13.24 34.69
N ARG A 129 -9.85 -12.06 34.56
CA ARG A 129 -9.25 -11.29 35.66
C ARG A 129 -10.05 -10.03 35.87
N LEU A 130 -10.96 -10.07 36.86
CA LEU A 130 -11.78 -8.97 37.32
C LEU A 130 -10.90 -7.98 38.05
N GLY A 131 -10.08 -7.32 37.92
CA GLY A 131 -9.23 -6.41 38.72
C GLY A 131 -7.96 -5.95 38.00
N ILE A 132 -7.82 -6.29 36.73
CA ILE A 132 -6.71 -5.79 35.92
C ILE A 132 -7.17 -4.59 35.12
N SER A 133 -6.48 -3.48 35.27
CA SER A 133 -6.65 -2.29 34.43
C SER A 133 -6.39 -2.63 32.96
N ARG A 134 -7.22 -2.09 32.08
CA ARG A 134 -7.12 -2.29 30.63
C ARG A 134 -6.75 -1.02 29.90
N SER A 135 -5.94 -1.13 28.90
CA SER A 135 -5.61 -0.03 28.01
C SER A 135 -6.90 0.49 27.34
N PRO A 136 -7.20 1.79 27.44
CA PRO A 136 -8.38 2.37 26.79
C PRO A 136 -8.28 2.32 25.26
N GLN A 137 -7.12 2.17 24.71
CA GLN A 137 -6.89 2.11 23.25
C GLN A 137 -7.08 0.70 22.67
N THR A 138 -6.61 -0.33 23.37
CA THR A 138 -6.56 -1.69 22.85
C THR A 138 -7.48 -2.66 23.58
N GLY A 139 -7.99 -2.28 24.76
CA GLY A 139 -8.72 -3.18 25.65
C GLY A 139 -7.88 -4.32 26.27
N LEU A 140 -6.58 -4.35 25.97
CA LEU A 140 -5.66 -5.36 26.51
C LEU A 140 -5.24 -5.03 27.94
N PRO A 141 -4.87 -6.05 28.76
CA PRO A 141 -4.38 -5.82 30.11
C PRO A 141 -3.14 -4.92 30.14
N ILE A 142 -3.12 -3.95 31.02
CA ILE A 142 -1.95 -3.11 31.29
C ILE A 142 -0.90 -3.98 32.00
N THR A 143 0.30 -3.98 31.47
CA THR A 143 1.40 -4.82 31.98
C THR A 143 2.71 -4.08 32.17
N LYS A 144 2.84 -2.89 31.58
CA LYS A 144 4.09 -2.10 31.61
C LYS A 144 3.81 -0.65 31.91
N PRO A 145 4.40 -0.08 32.97
CA PRO A 145 4.47 1.37 33.13
C PRO A 145 5.48 1.94 32.11
N ASP A 146 5.20 3.12 31.62
CA ASP A 146 6.17 3.96 30.92
C ASP A 146 6.72 4.96 31.93
N GLU A 147 7.89 4.69 32.45
CA GLU A 147 8.55 5.50 33.51
C GLU A 147 8.87 6.92 33.03
N GLU A 148 9.02 7.14 31.69
CA GLU A 148 9.33 8.46 31.13
C GLU A 148 8.09 9.37 31.04
N ASN A 149 6.89 8.79 30.85
CA ASN A 149 5.66 9.57 30.57
C ASN A 149 4.53 9.33 31.58
N GLU A 150 4.78 8.62 32.67
CA GLU A 150 3.76 8.23 33.68
C GLU A 150 2.51 7.54 33.07
N LYS A 151 2.69 6.88 31.92
CA LYS A 151 1.62 6.18 31.22
C LYS A 151 1.77 4.68 31.36
N GLU A 152 0.64 4.03 31.46
CA GLU A 152 0.55 2.58 31.53
C GLU A 152 0.13 2.01 30.19
N TYR A 153 0.87 1.01 29.69
CA TYR A 153 0.62 0.37 28.41
C TYR A 153 0.42 -1.14 28.55
N ASP A 154 -0.37 -1.69 27.64
CA ASP A 154 -0.33 -3.13 27.39
C ASP A 154 1.00 -3.53 26.75
N ALA A 155 1.34 -4.83 26.82
CA ALA A 155 2.63 -5.34 26.36
C ALA A 155 2.87 -5.09 24.86
N SER A 156 1.82 -5.14 24.03
CA SER A 156 1.92 -4.92 22.59
C SER A 156 2.24 -3.46 22.28
N THR A 157 1.49 -2.52 22.85
CA THR A 157 1.73 -1.08 22.70
C THR A 157 3.12 -0.67 23.21
N TYR A 158 3.53 -1.22 24.35
CA TYR A 158 4.86 -0.97 24.90
C TYR A 158 5.98 -1.44 23.94
N ALA A 159 5.86 -2.63 23.36
CA ALA A 159 6.83 -3.15 22.41
C ALA A 159 6.90 -2.28 21.14
N LYS A 160 5.75 -1.86 20.60
CA LYS A 160 5.67 -0.93 19.46
C LYS A 160 6.39 0.39 19.76
N ARG A 161 6.12 1.00 20.91
CA ARG A 161 6.73 2.28 21.32
C ARG A 161 8.22 2.19 21.53
N LYS A 162 8.73 1.07 22.03
CA LYS A 162 10.17 0.83 22.14
C LYS A 162 10.87 0.82 20.76
N HIS A 163 10.15 0.44 19.69
CA HIS A 163 10.69 0.37 18.35
C HIS A 163 10.39 1.61 17.49
N ASN A 164 9.62 2.58 17.96
CA ASN A 164 9.26 3.75 17.16
C ASN A 164 10.42 4.70 16.82
N LYS A 165 11.50 4.66 17.61
CA LYS A 165 12.74 5.43 17.35
C LYS A 165 13.62 4.79 16.25
N VAL A 166 13.29 3.58 15.83
CA VAL A 166 13.96 2.90 14.71
C VAL A 166 13.48 3.54 13.40
N ILE A 167 14.39 3.82 12.49
CA ILE A 167 14.13 4.54 11.23
C ILE A 167 14.59 3.76 9.99
N LYS A 168 14.76 2.44 10.14
CA LYS A 168 15.27 1.58 9.05
C LYS A 168 14.40 1.60 7.82
N LEU A 169 13.07 1.54 7.99
CA LEU A 169 12.14 1.65 6.87
C LEU A 169 12.24 3.01 6.17
N CYS A 170 12.42 4.10 6.92
CA CYS A 170 12.65 5.41 6.32
C CYS A 170 13.97 5.46 5.54
N GLN A 171 15.06 4.92 6.10
CA GLN A 171 16.35 4.84 5.39
C GLN A 171 16.24 3.98 4.13
N LYS A 172 15.56 2.84 4.23
CA LYS A 172 15.28 1.95 3.11
C LYS A 172 14.46 2.66 2.01
N SER A 173 13.42 3.42 2.38
CA SER A 173 12.49 4.08 1.45
C SER A 173 13.03 5.37 0.84
N PHE A 174 13.86 6.13 1.58
CA PHE A 174 14.37 7.43 1.14
C PHE A 174 15.76 7.35 0.51
N GLY A 175 16.46 6.24 0.78
CA GLY A 175 17.83 5.97 0.35
C GLY A 175 18.84 6.31 1.45
N GLU A 176 19.88 5.48 1.54
CA GLU A 176 20.93 5.56 2.58
C GLU A 176 21.71 6.89 2.58
N LYS A 177 21.77 7.57 1.42
CA LYS A 177 22.46 8.86 1.27
C LYS A 177 21.68 10.05 1.81
N VAL A 178 20.39 9.86 2.13
CA VAL A 178 19.56 10.91 2.70
C VAL A 178 19.85 11.00 4.18
N TYR A 179 20.44 12.13 4.60
CA TYR A 179 20.70 12.38 6.02
C TYR A 179 19.38 12.65 6.75
N LEU A 180 18.95 11.67 7.53
CA LEU A 180 17.71 11.74 8.30
C LEU A 180 18.03 12.18 9.74
N LYS A 181 17.61 13.40 10.10
CA LYS A 181 17.51 13.79 11.51
C LYS A 181 16.26 13.14 12.09
N SER A 182 16.32 12.55 13.27
CA SER A 182 15.12 12.04 13.98
C SER A 182 14.01 13.08 14.10
N SER A 183 14.38 14.37 14.23
CA SER A 183 13.42 15.49 14.29
C SER A 183 12.68 15.75 12.97
N SER A 184 13.23 15.33 11.84
CA SER A 184 12.59 15.52 10.52
C SER A 184 11.57 14.42 10.18
N ILE A 185 11.52 13.36 10.96
CA ILE A 185 10.62 12.22 10.74
C ILE A 185 9.37 12.39 11.61
N PRO A 186 8.15 12.42 11.03
CA PRO A 186 6.94 12.65 11.80
C PRO A 186 6.56 11.44 12.64
N PHE A 187 6.19 11.70 13.89
CA PHE A 187 5.54 10.77 14.80
C PHE A 187 4.09 11.18 15.12
N ASP A 188 3.67 12.30 14.54
CA ASP A 188 2.33 12.85 14.65
C ASP A 188 1.83 13.21 13.26
N VAL A 189 0.62 12.79 12.96
CA VAL A 189 -0.03 13.02 11.66
C VAL A 189 -0.25 14.51 11.42
N ALA A 190 -0.58 15.27 12.45
CA ALA A 190 -0.76 16.72 12.34
C ALA A 190 0.48 17.45 11.80
N LYS A 191 1.68 16.86 11.97
CA LYS A 191 2.93 17.38 11.41
C LYS A 191 3.14 16.98 9.94
N MET A 192 2.35 16.05 9.42
CA MET A 192 2.42 15.61 8.02
C MET A 192 1.45 16.38 7.13
N THR A 193 0.36 16.85 7.71
CA THR A 193 -0.70 17.54 6.97
C THR A 193 -0.31 18.97 6.62
N GLY A 194 -0.85 19.46 5.48
CA GLY A 194 -0.90 20.88 5.17
C GLY A 194 -2.13 21.54 5.83
N LYS A 195 -2.45 22.76 5.40
CA LYS A 195 -3.58 23.56 5.96
C LYS A 195 -4.96 22.89 5.92
N ASN A 196 -5.14 21.90 5.05
CA ASN A 196 -6.45 21.29 4.80
C ASN A 196 -6.61 19.87 5.33
N ASP A 197 -5.63 19.39 6.10
CA ASP A 197 -5.72 18.18 6.89
C ASP A 197 -5.97 16.87 6.09
N TRP A 198 -5.61 16.87 4.79
CA TRP A 198 -5.68 15.65 3.97
C TRP A 198 -4.35 14.91 3.96
N ILE A 199 -4.42 13.63 4.31
CA ILE A 199 -3.36 12.65 4.12
C ILE A 199 -3.85 11.57 3.18
N ALA A 200 -2.93 10.83 2.59
CA ALA A 200 -3.24 9.66 1.79
C ALA A 200 -2.55 8.43 2.36
N ILE A 201 -3.24 7.32 2.31
CA ILE A 201 -2.67 5.99 2.49
C ILE A 201 -2.59 5.36 1.10
N ILE A 202 -1.37 5.04 0.69
CA ILE A 202 -1.09 4.37 -0.58
C ILE A 202 -0.79 2.91 -0.28
N HIS A 203 -1.42 2.00 -1.00
CA HIS A 203 -1.04 0.60 -1.06
C HIS A 203 -0.82 0.21 -2.51
N ALA A 204 0.38 -0.28 -2.82
CA ALA A 204 0.73 -0.77 -4.15
C ALA A 204 1.25 -2.20 -4.04
N ASP A 205 0.89 -3.04 -5.01
CA ASP A 205 1.17 -4.46 -5.03
C ASP A 205 1.46 -4.92 -6.46
N GLY A 206 2.50 -5.73 -6.63
CA GLY A 206 2.98 -6.22 -7.92
C GLY A 206 1.97 -7.12 -8.64
N ASN A 207 1.98 -7.08 -9.97
CA ASN A 207 1.10 -7.90 -10.80
C ASN A 207 1.80 -9.17 -11.28
N GLY A 208 1.09 -10.30 -11.28
CA GLY A 208 1.51 -11.54 -11.96
C GLY A 208 2.69 -12.29 -11.36
N LEU A 209 3.16 -11.93 -10.17
CA LEU A 209 4.32 -12.55 -9.53
C LEU A 209 4.18 -14.06 -9.32
N GLY A 210 2.97 -14.53 -9.02
CA GLY A 210 2.69 -15.96 -8.90
C GLY A 210 2.99 -16.72 -10.20
N GLN A 211 2.76 -16.13 -11.37
CA GLN A 211 3.07 -16.72 -12.67
C GLN A 211 4.57 -16.76 -12.91
N VAL A 212 5.30 -15.71 -12.54
CA VAL A 212 6.77 -15.68 -12.59
C VAL A 212 7.33 -16.81 -11.75
N VAL A 213 6.93 -16.87 -10.48
CA VAL A 213 7.39 -17.90 -9.53
C VAL A 213 7.13 -19.32 -10.05
N GLN A 214 5.96 -19.57 -10.64
CA GLN A 214 5.65 -20.89 -11.23
C GLN A 214 6.60 -21.28 -12.36
N LYS A 215 7.03 -20.31 -13.18
CA LYS A 215 7.91 -20.58 -14.34
C LYS A 215 9.38 -20.74 -13.95
N ILE A 216 9.88 -19.93 -13.01
CA ILE A 216 11.31 -19.93 -12.61
C ILE A 216 11.60 -20.86 -11.42
N GLY A 217 10.59 -21.23 -10.67
CA GLY A 217 10.75 -21.90 -9.38
C GLY A 217 11.37 -23.29 -9.43
N HIS A 218 11.57 -23.87 -10.63
CA HIS A 218 12.30 -25.12 -10.79
C HIS A 218 13.80 -24.99 -10.44
N ASN A 219 14.36 -23.78 -10.52
CA ASN A 219 15.72 -23.47 -10.12
C ASN A 219 15.74 -22.63 -8.86
N ILE A 220 16.30 -23.18 -7.78
CA ILE A 220 16.39 -22.52 -6.48
C ILE A 220 17.20 -21.22 -6.52
N GLU A 221 18.25 -21.16 -7.32
CA GLU A 221 19.09 -19.97 -7.43
C GLU A 221 18.36 -18.86 -8.19
N ASP A 222 17.63 -19.20 -9.28
CA ASP A 222 16.77 -18.24 -9.98
C ASP A 222 15.68 -17.69 -9.05
N PHE A 223 15.09 -18.53 -8.20
CA PHE A 223 14.07 -18.10 -7.23
C PHE A 223 14.63 -17.17 -6.16
N LYS A 224 15.79 -17.50 -5.57
CA LYS A 224 16.47 -16.64 -4.59
C LYS A 224 16.85 -15.31 -5.21
N GLN A 225 17.46 -15.35 -6.40
CA GLN A 225 17.85 -14.15 -7.11
C GLN A 225 16.63 -13.29 -7.46
N PHE A 226 15.54 -13.90 -7.93
CA PHE A 226 14.29 -13.20 -8.18
C PHE A 226 13.77 -12.48 -6.93
N SER A 227 13.69 -13.18 -5.81
CA SER A 227 13.20 -12.60 -4.55
C SER A 227 14.07 -11.43 -4.08
N LYS A 228 15.40 -11.54 -4.20
CA LYS A 228 16.35 -10.49 -3.83
C LYS A 228 16.22 -9.28 -4.75
N GLU A 229 16.24 -9.50 -6.06
CA GLU A 229 16.21 -8.41 -7.05
C GLU A 229 14.85 -7.74 -7.14
N LEU A 230 13.75 -8.47 -6.89
CA LEU A 230 12.42 -7.90 -6.73
C LEU A 230 12.39 -6.90 -5.58
N ASN A 231 12.88 -7.30 -4.41
CA ASN A 231 12.97 -6.42 -3.25
C ASN A 231 13.86 -5.20 -3.52
N ASN A 232 14.98 -5.37 -4.22
CA ASN A 232 15.86 -4.26 -4.61
C ASN A 232 15.17 -3.29 -5.57
N ALA A 233 14.43 -3.80 -6.57
CA ALA A 233 13.67 -2.98 -7.51
C ALA A 233 12.59 -2.16 -6.80
N THR A 234 11.85 -2.76 -5.86
CA THR A 234 10.85 -2.08 -5.04
C THR A 234 11.44 -0.97 -4.19
N ILE A 235 12.58 -1.23 -3.54
CA ILE A 235 13.30 -0.23 -2.74
C ILE A 235 13.81 0.91 -3.63
N ALA A 236 14.42 0.60 -4.77
CA ALA A 236 14.92 1.61 -5.70
C ALA A 236 13.78 2.49 -6.24
N ALA A 237 12.64 1.90 -6.58
CA ALA A 237 11.45 2.63 -7.01
C ALA A 237 10.92 3.58 -5.93
N ALA A 238 10.90 3.14 -4.66
CA ALA A 238 10.49 3.98 -3.54
C ALA A 238 11.47 5.14 -3.30
N ASN A 239 12.78 4.92 -3.47
CA ASN A 239 13.80 5.97 -3.38
C ASN A 239 13.62 7.01 -4.48
N ASP A 240 13.35 6.59 -5.72
CA ASP A 240 13.14 7.51 -6.83
C ASP A 240 11.83 8.30 -6.66
N ALA A 241 10.76 7.65 -6.22
CA ALA A 241 9.50 8.32 -5.89
C ALA A 241 9.66 9.35 -4.77
N PHE A 242 10.43 9.04 -3.72
CA PHE A 242 10.74 10.00 -2.67
C PHE A 242 11.50 11.21 -3.22
N ARG A 243 12.53 11.01 -4.04
CA ARG A 243 13.30 12.11 -4.67
C ARG A 243 12.42 12.98 -5.55
N LYS A 244 11.50 12.37 -6.29
CA LYS A 244 10.60 13.07 -7.21
C LYS A 244 9.72 14.09 -6.51
N VAL A 245 9.17 13.74 -5.36
CA VAL A 245 8.26 14.62 -4.59
C VAL A 245 8.99 15.51 -3.58
N SER A 246 10.28 15.27 -3.34
CA SER A 246 11.07 16.06 -2.42
C SER A 246 11.43 17.41 -3.02
N PRO A 247 11.39 18.50 -2.24
CA PRO A 247 11.90 19.82 -2.69
C PRO A 247 13.38 19.74 -3.04
N GLU A 248 13.84 20.57 -3.97
CA GLU A 248 15.23 20.61 -4.46
C GLU A 248 16.25 20.79 -3.31
N HIS A 249 15.91 21.59 -2.31
CA HIS A 249 16.75 21.85 -1.13
C HIS A 249 16.40 20.95 0.08
N GLY A 250 15.59 19.91 -0.13
CA GLY A 250 15.08 19.05 0.93
C GLY A 250 13.93 19.67 1.73
N TRP A 251 13.50 18.95 2.76
CA TRP A 251 12.40 19.39 3.62
C TRP A 251 12.94 20.25 4.77
N GLU A 252 12.46 21.48 4.89
CA GLU A 252 12.91 22.43 5.93
C GLU A 252 12.54 21.98 7.34
N GLN A 253 11.36 21.41 7.53
CA GLN A 253 10.86 21.00 8.85
C GLN A 253 10.68 19.49 8.97
N THR A 254 9.58 19.00 8.45
CA THR A 254 9.16 17.59 8.60
C THR A 254 8.95 16.96 7.22
N ILE A 255 9.49 15.78 7.03
CA ILE A 255 9.25 14.99 5.83
C ILE A 255 7.81 14.46 5.89
N PRO A 256 6.89 14.87 5.01
CA PRO A 256 5.47 14.51 5.11
C PRO A 256 5.18 13.13 4.50
N ILE A 257 6.08 12.18 4.69
CA ILE A 257 6.05 10.83 4.12
C ILE A 257 6.48 9.83 5.18
N ARG A 258 5.69 8.79 5.38
CA ARG A 258 6.01 7.71 6.31
C ARG A 258 5.79 6.34 5.66
N PRO A 259 6.86 5.61 5.32
CA PRO A 259 6.76 4.23 4.86
C PRO A 259 6.29 3.33 6.01
N ILE A 260 5.38 2.43 5.71
CA ILE A 260 4.79 1.47 6.65
C ILE A 260 5.14 0.03 6.26
N VAL A 261 5.06 -0.30 4.98
CA VAL A 261 5.51 -1.58 4.44
C VAL A 261 6.35 -1.29 3.20
N LEU A 262 7.50 -1.92 3.10
CA LEU A 262 8.34 -1.86 1.90
C LEU A 262 9.17 -3.14 1.80
N GLY A 263 8.74 -4.06 0.96
CA GLY A 263 9.48 -5.30 0.77
C GLY A 263 8.76 -6.30 -0.12
N GLY A 264 9.54 -7.10 -0.82
CA GLY A 264 9.01 -7.93 -1.90
C GLY A 264 8.46 -7.05 -3.01
N ASP A 265 7.17 -7.17 -3.29
CA ASP A 265 6.39 -6.37 -4.24
C ASP A 265 5.43 -5.38 -3.58
N ASP A 266 5.33 -5.42 -2.25
CA ASP A 266 4.41 -4.60 -1.48
C ASP A 266 5.03 -3.27 -1.07
N MET A 267 4.27 -2.19 -1.25
CA MET A 267 4.57 -0.86 -0.73
C MET A 267 3.34 -0.26 -0.06
N THR A 268 3.47 0.15 1.20
CA THR A 268 2.45 0.93 1.90
C THR A 268 3.09 2.18 2.50
N VAL A 269 2.52 3.35 2.19
CA VAL A 269 3.04 4.64 2.63
C VAL A 269 1.89 5.54 3.11
N ILE A 270 2.10 6.23 4.22
CA ILE A 270 1.29 7.37 4.66
C ILE A 270 1.98 8.64 4.18
N ILE A 271 1.27 9.49 3.47
CA ILE A 271 1.85 10.67 2.82
C ILE A 271 0.87 11.85 2.86
N ARG A 272 1.39 13.07 2.81
CA ARG A 272 0.57 14.26 2.60
C ARG A 272 -0.25 14.14 1.31
N GLY A 273 -1.55 14.45 1.36
CA GLY A 273 -2.48 14.17 0.29
C GLY A 273 -2.07 14.70 -1.08
N GLU A 274 -1.58 15.94 -1.14
CA GLU A 274 -1.19 16.59 -2.41
C GLU A 274 -0.01 15.91 -3.14
N LEU A 275 0.82 15.15 -2.41
CA LEU A 275 1.98 14.46 -2.96
C LEU A 275 1.66 13.03 -3.42
N ALA A 276 0.51 12.50 -3.03
CA ALA A 276 0.24 11.07 -3.08
C ALA A 276 0.22 10.50 -4.51
N ILE A 277 -0.52 11.14 -5.43
CA ILE A 277 -0.64 10.62 -6.80
C ILE A 277 0.70 10.74 -7.53
N GLU A 278 1.43 11.86 -7.35
CA GLU A 278 2.75 12.02 -7.97
C GLU A 278 3.74 10.96 -7.45
N TYR A 279 3.75 10.73 -6.12
CA TYR A 279 4.61 9.71 -5.50
C TYR A 279 4.33 8.30 -6.06
N VAL A 280 3.07 7.89 -6.07
CA VAL A 280 2.72 6.54 -6.51
C VAL A 280 2.90 6.35 -8.01
N THR A 281 2.67 7.39 -8.81
CA THR A 281 2.92 7.37 -10.26
C THR A 281 4.40 7.16 -10.56
N GLU A 282 5.27 7.91 -9.89
CA GLU A 282 6.72 7.75 -10.06
C GLU A 282 7.19 6.39 -9.52
N PHE A 283 6.64 5.93 -8.38
CA PHE A 283 6.93 4.59 -7.86
C PHE A 283 6.62 3.51 -8.89
N MET A 284 5.43 3.49 -9.48
CA MET A 284 5.05 2.48 -10.47
C MET A 284 5.92 2.56 -11.72
N LYS A 285 6.21 3.78 -12.21
CA LYS A 285 7.09 4.01 -13.36
C LYS A 285 8.49 3.46 -13.12
N LYS A 286 9.06 3.75 -11.96
CA LYS A 286 10.38 3.28 -11.59
C LYS A 286 10.42 1.80 -11.26
N PHE A 287 9.36 1.23 -10.70
CA PHE A 287 9.23 -0.21 -10.50
C PHE A 287 9.26 -0.97 -11.84
N GLU A 288 8.52 -0.49 -12.86
CA GLU A 288 8.61 -1.05 -14.21
C GLU A 288 10.03 -0.93 -14.79
N GLN A 289 10.66 0.23 -14.64
CA GLN A 289 12.02 0.48 -15.13
C GLN A 289 13.03 -0.43 -14.44
N HIS A 290 13.11 -0.44 -13.11
CA HIS A 290 14.08 -1.24 -12.36
C HIS A 290 13.85 -2.73 -12.52
N SER A 291 12.61 -3.18 -12.75
CA SER A 291 12.33 -4.59 -13.02
C SER A 291 12.70 -5.02 -14.45
N SER A 292 12.74 -4.10 -15.40
CA SER A 292 13.13 -4.37 -16.79
C SER A 292 14.63 -4.29 -17.06
N GLU A 293 15.40 -3.89 -16.05
CA GLU A 293 16.85 -3.67 -16.13
C GLU A 293 17.61 -4.58 -15.16
N GLY A 294 18.93 -4.57 -15.24
CA GLY A 294 19.83 -5.26 -14.30
C GLY A 294 19.64 -6.76 -14.22
N ASN A 295 19.82 -7.31 -13.03
CA ASN A 295 19.82 -8.75 -12.77
C ASN A 295 18.42 -9.39 -12.79
N LEU A 296 17.36 -8.61 -12.71
CA LEU A 296 15.99 -9.12 -12.73
C LEU A 296 15.56 -9.46 -14.17
N ARG A 297 16.02 -8.69 -15.15
CA ARG A 297 15.68 -8.87 -16.57
C ARG A 297 15.87 -10.29 -17.09
N PRO A 298 17.05 -10.94 -16.94
CA PRO A 298 17.25 -12.30 -17.46
C PRO A 298 16.30 -13.32 -16.83
N ILE A 299 15.89 -13.09 -15.57
CA ILE A 299 14.97 -13.96 -14.85
C ILE A 299 13.54 -13.78 -15.39
N LEU A 300 13.13 -12.53 -15.64
CA LEU A 300 11.81 -12.25 -16.23
C LEU A 300 11.71 -12.76 -17.67
N GLU A 301 12.77 -12.67 -18.46
CA GLU A 301 12.82 -13.24 -19.83
C GLU A 301 12.59 -14.75 -19.82
N LYS A 302 13.16 -15.50 -18.85
CA LYS A 302 12.85 -16.93 -18.64
C LYS A 302 11.37 -17.16 -18.33
N ALA A 303 10.72 -16.22 -17.66
CA ALA A 303 9.28 -16.27 -17.38
C ALA A 303 8.41 -15.74 -18.52
N GLY A 304 9.02 -15.30 -19.66
CA GLY A 304 8.32 -14.73 -20.81
C GLY A 304 7.74 -13.34 -20.52
N MET A 305 8.34 -12.59 -19.58
CA MET A 305 7.95 -11.23 -19.23
C MET A 305 9.10 -10.27 -19.53
N LYS A 306 8.76 -9.01 -19.88
CA LYS A 306 9.75 -7.96 -20.16
C LYS A 306 10.02 -7.10 -18.92
N ARG A 307 9.00 -6.86 -18.11
CA ARG A 307 9.02 -6.07 -16.87
C ARG A 307 7.95 -6.55 -15.90
N LEU A 308 8.05 -6.14 -14.66
CA LEU A 308 6.95 -6.23 -13.71
C LEU A 308 6.13 -4.95 -13.72
N THR A 309 4.86 -5.07 -13.42
CA THR A 309 3.92 -3.95 -13.28
C THR A 309 3.30 -3.98 -11.89
N ALA A 310 2.67 -2.88 -11.47
CA ALA A 310 2.02 -2.80 -10.17
C ALA A 310 0.66 -2.10 -10.27
N CYS A 311 -0.29 -2.52 -9.43
CA CYS A 311 -1.51 -1.77 -9.19
C CYS A 311 -1.43 -1.05 -7.86
N ALA A 312 -2.05 0.13 -7.79
CA ALA A 312 -2.08 0.93 -6.57
C ALA A 312 -3.49 1.42 -6.22
N GLY A 313 -3.78 1.43 -4.93
CA GLY A 313 -4.95 2.09 -4.34
C GLY A 313 -4.53 3.25 -3.45
N VAL A 314 -5.19 4.39 -3.59
CA VAL A 314 -4.91 5.61 -2.82
C VAL A 314 -6.17 6.05 -2.08
N ALA A 315 -6.16 5.95 -0.75
CA ALA A 315 -7.24 6.42 0.10
C ALA A 315 -6.88 7.78 0.69
N PHE A 316 -7.61 8.84 0.30
CA PHE A 316 -7.48 10.16 0.90
C PHE A 316 -8.38 10.27 2.13
N ILE A 317 -7.78 10.53 3.28
CA ILE A 317 -8.48 10.61 4.57
C ILE A 317 -8.09 11.89 5.32
N LYS A 318 -8.90 12.31 6.29
CA LYS A 318 -8.53 13.35 7.25
C LYS A 318 -7.58 12.79 8.30
N SER A 319 -6.72 13.63 8.86
CA SER A 319 -5.77 13.24 9.91
C SER A 319 -6.42 12.60 11.14
N SER A 320 -7.66 12.98 11.44
CA SER A 320 -8.46 12.41 12.52
C SER A 320 -9.18 11.11 12.17
N TYR A 321 -9.19 10.71 10.89
CA TYR A 321 -9.86 9.49 10.46
C TYR A 321 -9.05 8.25 10.85
N PRO A 322 -9.69 7.14 11.29
CA PRO A 322 -8.96 5.96 11.72
C PRO A 322 -8.14 5.31 10.59
N PHE A 323 -6.85 5.13 10.82
CA PHE A 323 -5.91 4.56 9.83
C PHE A 323 -6.29 3.17 9.35
N TYR A 324 -6.86 2.35 10.24
CA TYR A 324 -7.30 1.01 9.88
C TYR A 324 -8.27 1.01 8.69
N TYR A 325 -9.29 1.89 8.73
CA TYR A 325 -10.25 1.99 7.64
C TYR A 325 -9.64 2.60 6.36
N GLY A 326 -8.76 3.58 6.53
CA GLY A 326 -8.05 4.18 5.39
C GLY A 326 -7.14 3.17 4.69
N TYR A 327 -6.42 2.35 5.45
CA TYR A 327 -5.60 1.28 4.90
C TYR A 327 -6.46 0.20 4.22
N ALA A 328 -7.51 -0.27 4.89
CA ALA A 328 -8.42 -1.26 4.32
C ALA A 328 -9.05 -0.79 3.00
N LEU A 329 -9.37 0.50 2.90
CA LEU A 329 -9.85 1.10 1.66
C LEU A 329 -8.75 1.12 0.57
N ALA A 330 -7.52 1.52 0.91
CA ALA A 330 -6.42 1.54 -0.06
C ALA A 330 -6.14 0.14 -0.63
N GLU A 331 -6.16 -0.89 0.22
CA GLU A 331 -6.02 -2.29 -0.20
C GLU A 331 -7.17 -2.74 -1.12
N GLN A 332 -8.42 -2.36 -0.80
CA GLN A 332 -9.58 -2.69 -1.63
C GLN A 332 -9.53 -1.98 -2.98
N LEU A 333 -9.11 -0.72 -3.01
CA LEU A 333 -8.89 0.04 -4.24
C LEU A 333 -7.82 -0.64 -5.12
N CYS A 334 -6.70 -1.04 -4.54
CA CYS A 334 -5.66 -1.80 -5.26
C CYS A 334 -6.21 -3.11 -5.83
N LYS A 335 -6.96 -3.87 -5.04
CA LYS A 335 -7.64 -5.10 -5.50
C LYS A 335 -8.66 -4.82 -6.61
N TYR A 336 -9.38 -3.71 -6.54
CA TYR A 336 -10.31 -3.31 -7.59
C TYR A 336 -9.58 -2.99 -8.91
N ALA A 337 -8.46 -2.26 -8.84
CA ALA A 337 -7.63 -1.99 -10.01
C ALA A 337 -7.14 -3.30 -10.66
N LYS A 338 -6.67 -4.27 -9.86
CA LYS A 338 -6.24 -5.59 -10.35
C LYS A 338 -7.35 -6.41 -10.99
N LYS A 339 -8.60 -6.30 -10.51
CA LYS A 339 -9.75 -7.04 -11.06
C LYS A 339 -10.24 -6.43 -12.38
N THR A 340 -10.14 -5.12 -12.55
CA THR A 340 -10.63 -4.40 -13.72
C THR A 340 -9.79 -4.72 -14.96
N GLU A 341 -8.51 -5.04 -14.75
CA GLU A 341 -7.59 -5.49 -15.79
C GLU A 341 -6.93 -6.81 -15.38
N PRO A 342 -7.43 -7.94 -15.86
CA PRO A 342 -6.85 -9.25 -15.57
C PRO A 342 -5.47 -9.45 -16.21
N HIS A 343 -4.99 -8.50 -17.01
CA HIS A 343 -3.71 -8.57 -17.70
C HIS A 343 -2.61 -7.89 -16.90
N THR A 344 -1.56 -8.64 -16.62
CA THR A 344 -0.36 -8.23 -15.90
C THR A 344 0.53 -7.26 -16.67
N SER A 345 0.05 -6.71 -17.78
CA SER A 345 0.87 -5.99 -18.77
C SER A 345 1.07 -4.51 -18.47
N THR A 346 0.22 -3.90 -17.63
CA THR A 346 0.30 -2.47 -17.36
C THR A 346 0.06 -2.11 -15.91
N SER A 347 0.67 -1.01 -15.47
CA SER A 347 0.45 -0.45 -14.14
C SER A 347 -0.74 0.50 -14.13
N SER A 348 -1.51 0.46 -13.05
CA SER A 348 -2.68 1.31 -12.89
C SER A 348 -2.90 1.73 -11.45
N LEU A 349 -3.59 2.84 -11.25
CA LEU A 349 -4.01 3.30 -9.94
C LEU A 349 -5.48 3.70 -9.91
N ILE A 350 -6.08 3.54 -8.74
CA ILE A 350 -7.38 4.09 -8.43
C ILE A 350 -7.32 4.79 -7.07
N PHE A 351 -8.12 5.82 -6.89
CA PHE A 351 -8.16 6.55 -5.64
C PHE A 351 -9.59 6.86 -5.21
N HIS A 352 -9.76 7.09 -3.92
CA HIS A 352 -11.02 7.58 -3.36
C HIS A 352 -10.76 8.53 -2.20
N LYS A 353 -11.56 9.58 -2.10
CA LYS A 353 -11.53 10.55 -1.02
C LYS A 353 -12.68 10.25 -0.06
N VAL A 354 -12.34 9.85 1.15
CA VAL A 354 -13.32 9.54 2.19
C VAL A 354 -14.09 10.79 2.59
N GLN A 355 -15.40 10.72 2.46
CA GLN A 355 -16.34 11.80 2.83
C GLN A 355 -17.28 11.38 3.96
N ASP A 356 -17.48 10.08 4.16
CA ASP A 356 -18.36 9.52 5.19
C ASP A 356 -17.55 9.00 6.38
N SER A 357 -18.20 8.94 7.56
CA SER A 357 -17.59 8.47 8.80
C SER A 357 -17.44 6.95 8.86
N PHE A 358 -18.24 6.19 8.13
CA PHE A 358 -18.25 4.73 8.13
C PHE A 358 -18.17 4.16 6.72
N ILE A 359 -17.05 3.51 6.43
CA ILE A 359 -16.82 2.77 5.19
C ILE A 359 -16.63 1.30 5.55
N ASN A 360 -17.52 0.43 5.09
CA ASN A 360 -17.39 -1.01 5.25
C ASN A 360 -16.52 -1.61 4.15
N ASN A 361 -16.84 -1.32 2.89
CA ASN A 361 -16.05 -1.76 1.74
C ASN A 361 -16.21 -0.78 0.56
N TYR A 362 -15.31 -0.89 -0.42
CA TYR A 362 -15.33 -0.02 -1.59
C TYR A 362 -16.55 -0.27 -2.52
N GLU A 363 -17.05 -1.48 -2.58
CA GLU A 363 -18.23 -1.81 -3.38
C GLU A 363 -19.48 -1.09 -2.85
N ASP A 364 -19.62 -0.95 -1.52
CA ASP A 364 -20.69 -0.15 -0.90
C ASP A 364 -20.56 1.34 -1.24
N ILE A 365 -19.32 1.88 -1.26
CA ILE A 365 -19.09 3.27 -1.70
C ILE A 365 -19.57 3.45 -3.13
N VAL A 366 -19.17 2.55 -4.04
CA VAL A 366 -19.57 2.62 -5.45
C VAL A 366 -21.09 2.62 -5.58
N GLN A 367 -21.80 1.76 -4.86
CA GLN A 367 -23.25 1.68 -4.94
C GLN A 367 -23.97 2.89 -4.33
N ARG A 368 -23.46 3.43 -3.21
CA ARG A 368 -24.14 4.50 -2.48
C ARG A 368 -23.78 5.90 -2.94
N GLU A 369 -22.52 6.12 -3.33
CA GLU A 369 -21.98 7.46 -3.58
C GLU A 369 -21.64 7.70 -5.04
N LEU A 370 -21.25 6.64 -5.77
CA LEU A 370 -20.73 6.78 -7.12
C LEU A 370 -21.66 6.26 -8.21
N LYS A 371 -22.84 5.77 -7.87
CA LYS A 371 -23.85 5.29 -8.82
C LYS A 371 -25.10 6.14 -8.72
N THR A 372 -25.61 6.59 -9.87
CA THR A 372 -26.89 7.33 -9.94
C THR A 372 -28.07 6.37 -9.91
N SER A 373 -29.27 6.90 -9.61
CA SER A 373 -30.52 6.11 -9.64
C SER A 373 -30.85 5.54 -11.01
N GLU A 374 -30.44 6.19 -12.11
CA GLU A 374 -30.64 5.77 -13.48
C GLU A 374 -29.54 4.83 -14.02
N GLY A 375 -28.53 4.51 -13.16
CA GLY A 375 -27.49 3.52 -13.44
C GLY A 375 -26.20 4.09 -14.02
N SER A 376 -26.06 5.40 -14.17
CA SER A 376 -24.77 6.03 -14.48
C SER A 376 -23.80 5.92 -13.29
N SER A 377 -22.49 5.99 -13.55
CA SER A 377 -21.46 5.81 -12.52
C SER A 377 -20.43 6.93 -12.53
N PHE A 378 -19.95 7.29 -11.36
CA PHE A 378 -18.78 8.15 -11.17
C PHE A 378 -17.54 7.36 -10.69
N CYS A 379 -17.60 6.04 -10.69
CA CYS A 379 -16.45 5.16 -10.53
C CYS A 379 -15.75 5.00 -11.88
N PHE A 380 -14.92 5.98 -12.26
CA PHE A 380 -14.27 5.99 -13.58
C PHE A 380 -12.95 5.21 -13.59
N GLY A 381 -12.11 5.32 -12.56
CA GLY A 381 -10.84 4.60 -12.47
C GLY A 381 -10.95 3.10 -12.77
N PRO A 382 -9.85 2.39 -12.92
CA PRO A 382 -8.47 2.83 -12.71
C PRO A 382 -7.90 3.71 -13.83
N TYR A 383 -6.85 4.47 -13.49
CA TYR A 383 -6.03 5.28 -14.40
C TYR A 383 -4.73 4.55 -14.71
N TYR A 384 -4.30 4.57 -15.97
CA TYR A 384 -3.20 3.76 -16.48
C TYR A 384 -1.92 4.57 -16.63
N LEU A 385 -0.78 3.90 -16.48
CA LEU A 385 0.54 4.54 -16.50
C LEU A 385 1.02 4.77 -17.94
N ASN A 386 0.91 3.76 -18.82
CA ASN A 386 1.52 3.77 -20.14
C ASN A 386 0.48 3.95 -21.25
N GLU A 387 0.79 4.83 -22.21
CA GLU A 387 -0.05 5.06 -23.37
C GLU A 387 -0.11 3.82 -24.28
N GLY A 388 -1.31 3.51 -24.78
CA GLY A 388 -1.57 2.37 -25.64
C GLY A 388 -1.74 1.03 -24.91
N GLU A 389 -1.48 0.98 -23.60
CA GLU A 389 -1.68 -0.21 -22.77
C GLU A 389 -3.02 -0.19 -22.02
N GLN A 390 -3.69 0.98 -21.94
CA GLN A 390 -4.99 1.10 -21.29
C GLN A 390 -6.11 0.50 -22.16
N PRO A 391 -7.14 -0.10 -21.55
CA PRO A 391 -8.32 -0.51 -22.28
C PRO A 391 -9.08 0.69 -22.87
N ASN A 392 -9.88 0.41 -23.90
CA ASN A 392 -10.66 1.45 -24.57
C ASN A 392 -11.54 2.25 -23.60
N GLY A 393 -11.43 3.57 -23.67
CA GLY A 393 -12.22 4.51 -22.88
C GLY A 393 -11.65 4.83 -21.50
N TYR A 394 -10.61 4.14 -21.05
CA TYR A 394 -9.90 4.51 -19.81
C TYR A 394 -8.89 5.64 -20.05
N TYR A 395 -8.63 6.39 -19.00
CA TYR A 395 -7.69 7.51 -19.05
C TYR A 395 -6.33 7.14 -18.49
N MET A 396 -5.34 7.82 -19.04
CA MET A 396 -3.99 7.88 -18.51
C MET A 396 -3.95 8.75 -17.27
N ILE A 397 -3.03 8.45 -16.35
CA ILE A 397 -2.75 9.30 -15.18
C ILE A 397 -2.38 10.71 -15.63
N GLU A 398 -1.61 10.88 -16.70
CA GLU A 398 -1.25 12.19 -17.25
C GLU A 398 -2.47 13.00 -17.69
N LYS A 399 -3.51 12.34 -18.23
CA LYS A 399 -4.76 13.01 -18.59
C LYS A 399 -5.51 13.51 -17.35
N LEU A 400 -5.52 12.73 -16.27
CA LEU A 400 -6.07 13.17 -14.98
C LEU A 400 -5.37 14.44 -14.49
N TYR A 401 -4.02 14.46 -14.50
CA TYR A 401 -3.24 15.63 -14.11
C TYR A 401 -3.57 16.86 -14.98
N SER A 402 -3.56 16.68 -16.29
CA SER A 402 -3.83 17.76 -17.24
C SER A 402 -5.22 18.37 -17.02
N LEU A 403 -6.24 17.54 -16.80
CA LEU A 403 -7.60 18.03 -16.52
C LEU A 403 -7.68 18.77 -15.18
N CYS A 404 -6.99 18.28 -14.14
CA CYS A 404 -6.93 18.96 -12.85
C CYS A 404 -6.24 20.32 -12.94
N GLN A 405 -5.13 20.43 -13.69
CA GLN A 405 -4.42 21.70 -13.91
C GLN A 405 -5.31 22.69 -14.65
N LYS A 406 -5.93 22.27 -15.76
CA LYS A 406 -6.84 23.12 -16.54
C LYS A 406 -8.01 23.63 -15.71
N LEU A 407 -8.63 22.79 -14.87
CA LEU A 407 -9.69 23.21 -13.96
C LEU A 407 -9.21 24.18 -12.86
N GLY A 408 -7.93 24.21 -12.59
CA GLY A 408 -7.30 25.14 -11.64
C GLY A 408 -7.05 26.53 -12.20
N GLU A 409 -7.14 26.73 -13.52
CA GLU A 409 -6.98 28.04 -14.15
C GLU A 409 -8.20 28.93 -13.88
N ASP A 410 -7.99 30.18 -13.52
CA ASP A 410 -9.06 31.14 -13.17
C ASP A 410 -10.13 31.27 -14.27
N LYS A 411 -9.71 31.24 -15.55
CA LYS A 411 -10.63 31.28 -16.70
C LYS A 411 -11.63 30.14 -16.74
N ASN A 412 -11.33 28.99 -16.08
CA ASN A 412 -12.14 27.78 -16.09
C ASN A 412 -13.01 27.63 -14.83
N GLU A 413 -13.08 28.65 -13.94
CA GLU A 413 -13.91 28.61 -12.72
C GLU A 413 -15.40 28.40 -13.03
N GLY A 414 -15.90 29.01 -14.12
CA GLY A 414 -17.27 28.80 -14.61
C GLY A 414 -17.54 27.36 -15.03
N ILE A 415 -16.58 26.71 -15.71
CA ILE A 415 -16.63 25.30 -16.09
C ILE A 415 -16.67 24.43 -14.84
N LYS A 416 -15.75 24.65 -13.90
CA LYS A 416 -15.65 23.91 -12.65
C LYS A 416 -16.97 23.95 -11.85
N THR A 417 -17.55 25.14 -11.72
CA THR A 417 -18.84 25.32 -11.06
C THR A 417 -19.98 24.64 -11.81
N GLY A 418 -19.98 24.76 -13.15
CA GLY A 418 -20.97 24.10 -14.02
C GLY A 418 -20.92 22.58 -13.92
N ILE A 419 -19.73 21.98 -13.89
CA ILE A 419 -19.54 20.54 -13.74
C ILE A 419 -19.98 20.05 -12.34
N ARG A 420 -19.70 20.80 -11.27
CA ARG A 420 -20.24 20.45 -9.94
C ARG A 420 -21.75 20.41 -9.91
N GLN A 421 -22.41 21.40 -10.51
CA GLN A 421 -23.87 21.42 -10.62
C GLN A 421 -24.39 20.28 -11.49
N TRP A 422 -23.70 19.97 -12.58
CA TRP A 422 -24.05 18.83 -13.43
C TRP A 422 -23.97 17.50 -12.64
N LEU A 423 -22.92 17.28 -11.85
CA LEU A 423 -22.78 16.11 -10.98
C LEU A 423 -23.94 15.97 -9.98
N THR A 424 -24.32 17.07 -9.32
CA THR A 424 -25.45 17.07 -8.39
C THR A 424 -26.76 16.67 -9.13
N LEU A 425 -27.00 17.27 -10.29
CA LEU A 425 -28.18 16.96 -11.09
C LEU A 425 -28.19 15.52 -11.62
N MET A 426 -27.03 14.93 -11.92
CA MET A 426 -26.93 13.51 -12.31
C MET A 426 -27.44 12.56 -11.22
N HIS A 427 -27.33 12.94 -9.95
CA HIS A 427 -27.90 12.17 -8.84
C HIS A 427 -29.38 12.43 -8.59
N GLU A 428 -29.85 13.65 -8.91
CA GLU A 428 -31.22 14.08 -8.64
C GLU A 428 -32.18 13.86 -9.83
N ASP A 429 -31.74 14.23 -11.05
CA ASP A 429 -32.53 14.25 -12.25
C ASP A 429 -31.63 14.32 -13.50
N GLU A 430 -31.38 13.20 -14.14
CA GLU A 430 -30.51 13.12 -15.32
C GLU A 430 -31.01 13.97 -16.49
N ALA A 431 -32.31 14.17 -16.66
CA ALA A 431 -32.86 15.02 -17.71
C ALA A 431 -32.46 16.49 -17.52
N LYS A 432 -32.50 16.97 -16.27
CA LYS A 432 -31.99 18.32 -15.93
C LYS A 432 -30.48 18.41 -16.06
N ALA A 433 -29.78 17.33 -15.74
CA ALA A 433 -28.32 17.28 -15.94
C ALA A 433 -27.93 17.44 -17.41
N VAL A 434 -28.67 16.76 -18.33
CA VAL A 434 -28.47 16.92 -19.79
C VAL A 434 -28.71 18.36 -20.24
N GLN A 435 -29.78 19.01 -19.77
CA GLN A 435 -30.06 20.42 -20.09
C GLN A 435 -28.96 21.35 -19.53
N ARG A 436 -28.53 21.10 -18.31
CA ARG A 436 -27.44 21.87 -17.69
C ARG A 436 -26.14 21.76 -18.49
N LEU A 437 -25.79 20.55 -18.93
CA LEU A 437 -24.59 20.31 -19.73
C LEU A 437 -24.66 21.03 -21.09
N LYS A 438 -25.83 20.98 -21.76
CA LYS A 438 -26.05 21.70 -23.01
C LYS A 438 -25.85 23.20 -22.82
N ARG A 439 -26.44 23.79 -21.76
CA ARG A 439 -26.24 25.20 -21.43
C ARG A 439 -24.78 25.53 -21.11
N LEU A 440 -24.06 24.65 -20.38
CA LEU A 440 -22.67 24.85 -20.07
C LEU A 440 -21.80 24.91 -21.34
N LYS A 441 -22.07 24.04 -22.33
CA LYS A 441 -21.39 24.06 -23.64
C LYS A 441 -21.70 25.33 -24.43
N THR A 442 -22.94 25.80 -24.41
CA THR A 442 -23.36 27.03 -25.10
C THR A 442 -22.71 28.29 -24.47
N LEU A 443 -22.45 28.29 -23.18
CA LEU A 443 -21.80 29.43 -22.51
C LEU A 443 -20.27 29.44 -22.66
N ASN A 444 -19.68 28.33 -23.14
CA ASN A 444 -18.22 28.17 -23.30
C ASN A 444 -17.96 27.59 -24.70
N GLU A 445 -18.07 28.45 -25.72
CA GLU A 445 -18.00 28.01 -27.14
C GLU A 445 -16.58 27.86 -27.68
N ASP A 446 -15.56 28.28 -26.94
CA ASP A 446 -14.18 28.08 -27.34
C ASP A 446 -13.78 26.61 -27.30
N LYS A 447 -12.87 26.24 -28.22
CA LYS A 447 -12.47 24.83 -28.40
C LYS A 447 -11.84 24.20 -27.15
N ASP A 448 -11.07 24.97 -26.38
CA ASP A 448 -10.40 24.46 -25.19
C ASP A 448 -11.40 24.15 -24.07
N SER A 449 -12.34 25.08 -23.84
CA SER A 449 -13.42 24.89 -22.85
C SER A 449 -14.32 23.70 -23.20
N ILE A 450 -14.73 23.59 -24.48
CA ILE A 450 -15.52 22.44 -24.95
C ILE A 450 -14.74 21.13 -24.74
N SER A 451 -13.45 21.10 -25.10
CA SER A 451 -12.61 19.92 -24.91
C SER A 451 -12.52 19.48 -23.45
N ILE A 452 -12.41 20.43 -22.51
CA ILE A 452 -12.40 20.15 -21.07
C ILE A 452 -13.76 19.58 -20.63
N ILE A 453 -14.86 20.23 -21.00
CA ILE A 453 -16.21 19.80 -20.66
C ILE A 453 -16.45 18.37 -21.17
N GLU A 454 -16.10 18.11 -22.43
CA GLU A 454 -16.25 16.78 -23.03
C GLU A 454 -15.39 15.72 -22.35
N ALA A 455 -14.13 16.03 -22.07
CA ALA A 455 -13.25 15.11 -21.35
C ALA A 455 -13.77 14.75 -19.96
N LEU A 456 -14.55 15.62 -19.32
CA LEU A 456 -15.14 15.39 -17.99
C LEU A 456 -16.49 14.65 -18.06
N THR A 457 -17.25 14.82 -19.16
CA THR A 457 -18.63 14.37 -19.27
C THR A 457 -18.86 13.30 -20.32
N ASN A 458 -17.89 13.00 -21.19
CA ASN A 458 -17.94 11.84 -22.08
C ASN A 458 -17.50 10.60 -21.28
N GLY A 459 -18.48 9.80 -20.89
CA GLY A 459 -18.24 8.59 -20.14
C GLY A 459 -17.74 7.44 -21.00
N ARG A 460 -17.02 6.51 -20.38
CA ARG A 460 -16.74 5.19 -20.95
C ARG A 460 -17.89 4.23 -20.68
N LYS A 461 -18.14 3.30 -21.59
CA LYS A 461 -19.06 2.19 -21.35
C LYS A 461 -18.38 1.15 -20.47
N GLY A 462 -18.93 0.88 -19.30
CA GLY A 462 -18.50 -0.19 -18.41
C GLY A 462 -19.02 -1.58 -18.82
N THR A 463 -18.70 -2.60 -18.05
CA THR A 463 -19.03 -4.01 -18.32
C THR A 463 -20.53 -4.31 -18.37
N GLU A 464 -21.37 -3.49 -17.74
CA GLU A 464 -22.84 -3.65 -17.69
C GLU A 464 -23.59 -2.61 -18.57
N ASN A 465 -22.96 -2.06 -19.62
CA ASN A 465 -23.42 -0.89 -20.36
C ASN A 465 -23.65 0.38 -19.50
N VAL A 466 -23.14 0.40 -18.28
CA VAL A 466 -23.15 1.54 -17.38
C VAL A 466 -22.16 2.58 -17.89
N GLN A 467 -22.62 3.81 -18.02
CA GLN A 467 -21.75 4.91 -18.42
C GLN A 467 -21.01 5.47 -17.20
N ALA A 468 -19.68 5.42 -17.22
CA ALA A 468 -18.84 5.93 -16.14
C ALA A 468 -18.14 7.24 -16.54
N PHE A 469 -18.20 8.27 -15.66
CA PHE A 469 -17.73 9.63 -15.94
C PHE A 469 -16.55 10.01 -15.05
N PRO A 470 -15.49 10.66 -15.60
CA PRO A 470 -14.31 11.05 -14.84
C PRO A 470 -14.48 12.34 -14.01
N ALA A 471 -15.56 13.07 -14.19
CA ALA A 471 -15.77 14.38 -13.57
C ALA A 471 -15.63 14.38 -12.05
N TYR A 472 -16.12 13.34 -11.37
CA TYR A 472 -16.02 13.20 -9.92
C TYR A 472 -14.57 13.05 -9.48
N ASP A 473 -13.81 12.16 -10.12
CA ASP A 473 -12.41 11.91 -9.79
C ASP A 473 -11.56 13.17 -10.01
N VAL A 474 -11.74 13.84 -11.15
CA VAL A 474 -10.98 15.05 -11.48
C VAL A 474 -11.28 16.17 -10.48
N LEU A 475 -12.55 16.43 -10.15
CA LEU A 475 -12.92 17.44 -9.15
C LEU A 475 -12.43 17.10 -7.74
N THR A 476 -12.50 15.82 -7.39
CA THR A 476 -12.01 15.32 -6.11
C THR A 476 -10.52 15.54 -5.97
N TYR A 477 -9.75 15.13 -6.97
CA TYR A 477 -8.30 15.31 -6.96
C TYR A 477 -7.90 16.80 -7.04
N HIS A 478 -8.58 17.58 -7.88
CA HIS A 478 -8.41 19.03 -7.91
C HIS A 478 -8.62 19.67 -6.52
N THR A 479 -9.61 19.22 -5.76
CA THR A 479 -9.85 19.71 -4.40
C THR A 479 -8.68 19.42 -3.45
N ILE A 480 -7.97 18.32 -3.65
CA ILE A 480 -6.79 17.95 -2.85
C ILE A 480 -5.58 18.78 -3.25
N LEU A 481 -5.37 19.04 -4.56
CA LEU A 481 -4.23 19.80 -5.09
C LEU A 481 -4.30 21.30 -4.80
N ASN A 482 -5.47 21.94 -4.96
CA ASN A 482 -5.63 23.41 -4.88
C ASN A 482 -5.53 23.98 -3.47
N GLN A 483 -5.04 23.22 -2.56
CA GLN A 483 -4.80 23.66 -1.21
C GLN A 483 -3.46 24.41 -1.06
N LYS A 484 -2.64 24.42 -2.12
CA LYS A 484 -1.37 25.18 -2.16
C LYS A 484 -1.52 26.71 -2.29
N THR A 485 -2.64 27.20 -2.82
CA THR A 485 -2.77 28.59 -3.30
C THR A 485 -3.26 29.62 -2.27
N LYS A 486 -3.41 29.26 -0.99
CA LYS A 486 -3.79 30.22 0.06
C LYS A 486 -2.65 30.60 1.02
N GLU A 487 -1.41 30.43 0.60
CA GLU A 487 -0.26 31.08 1.24
C GLU A 487 0.06 32.36 0.48
N LYS A 488 -0.64 33.42 0.88
CA LYS A 488 -0.19 34.81 0.76
C LYS A 488 -0.07 35.39 2.16
#